data_a853e83c33698911c1aecd266ca8006d
#
_entry.id   a853e83c33698911c1aecd266ca8006d
#
_cell.length_a   1.000
_cell.length_b   1.000
_cell.length_c   1.000
_cell.angle_alpha   90.00
_cell.angle_beta   90.00
_cell.angle_gamma   90.00
#
_symmetry.space_group_name_H-M   'P 1'
#
loop_
_entity.id
_entity.type
_entity.pdbx_description
1 polymer ?
#
loop_
_entity_poly.entity_id
_entity_poly.type
_entity_poly.pdbx_seq_one_letter_code
_entity_poly.pdbx_strand_id
1 'polypeptide(L)'
;MSLAKVALTGQALASASITDGFLDPEISEVEVNYSNLICSASASVGLRPLKNGAVIASPSYTIEATGTAGTTTATPTSTTASTASSGAGLVSTSTAAAQWGVINARDTQSSVPAQQRIDWEGRQAGATRRGTIYDTSTTAQVSGISILPTAGTITSISYTVKGYRS
;
A
#
# COMPACT_ATOMS: atom_id res chain seq x y z
N MET A 1 -10.40 5.73 -15.54
CA MET A 1 -10.68 7.18 -15.32
C MET A 1 -9.83 7.72 -14.17
N SER A 2 -9.56 9.04 -14.13
CA SER A 2 -8.89 9.66 -12.98
C SER A 2 -9.92 9.92 -11.88
N LEU A 3 -9.67 9.45 -10.66
CA LEU A 3 -10.58 9.61 -9.51
C LEU A 3 -10.09 10.71 -8.58
N ALA A 4 -8.79 10.73 -8.28
CA ALA A 4 -8.20 11.70 -7.39
C ALA A 4 -6.77 12.05 -7.80
N LYS A 5 -6.36 13.28 -7.44
CA LYS A 5 -4.96 13.72 -7.47
C LYS A 5 -4.72 14.55 -6.22
N VAL A 6 -3.81 14.10 -5.40
CA VAL A 6 -3.50 14.71 -4.09
C VAL A 6 -2.01 14.96 -3.97
N ALA A 7 -1.65 16.10 -3.40
CA ALA A 7 -0.28 16.42 -3.02
C ALA A 7 -0.32 17.03 -1.62
N LEU A 8 0.32 16.36 -0.66
CA LEU A 8 0.43 16.78 0.73
C LEU A 8 1.91 17.03 1.04
N THR A 9 2.21 18.21 1.53
CA THR A 9 3.58 18.63 1.90
C THR A 9 3.52 19.38 3.21
N GLY A 10 4.51 19.16 4.07
CA GLY A 10 4.58 19.80 5.39
C GLY A 10 3.55 19.28 6.40
N GLN A 11 2.92 18.16 6.11
CA GLN A 11 1.99 17.49 7.03
C GLN A 11 2.77 16.57 7.98
N ALA A 12 2.15 16.23 9.10
CA ALA A 12 2.65 15.23 10.04
C ALA A 12 1.60 14.11 10.16
N LEU A 13 1.47 13.32 9.10
CA LEU A 13 0.44 12.28 9.01
C LEU A 13 0.95 10.97 9.59
N ALA A 14 0.22 10.39 10.54
CA ALA A 14 0.50 9.05 11.03
C ALA A 14 0.32 7.99 9.93
N SER A 15 -0.60 8.22 8.99
CA SER A 15 -0.85 7.40 7.82
C SER A 15 -1.51 8.22 6.71
N ALA A 16 -1.41 7.74 5.47
CA ALA A 16 -2.20 8.24 4.35
C ALA A 16 -3.22 7.18 3.94
N SER A 17 -4.50 7.46 4.10
CA SER A 17 -5.60 6.59 3.70
C SER A 17 -6.15 7.03 2.34
N ILE A 18 -6.32 6.08 1.43
CA ILE A 18 -6.79 6.27 0.07
C ILE A 18 -8.01 5.39 -0.13
N THR A 19 -9.15 6.00 -0.37
CA THR A 19 -10.46 5.31 -0.47
C THR A 19 -11.18 5.55 -1.79
N ASP A 20 -10.65 6.44 -2.63
CA ASP A 20 -11.28 6.81 -3.90
C ASP A 20 -11.44 5.60 -4.81
N GLY A 21 -12.65 5.34 -5.25
CA GLY A 21 -13.03 4.28 -6.19
C GLY A 21 -13.14 2.88 -5.62
N PHE A 22 -12.71 2.61 -4.40
CA PHE A 22 -12.70 1.26 -3.84
C PHE A 22 -14.11 0.67 -3.62
N LEU A 23 -15.09 1.50 -3.32
CA LEU A 23 -16.47 1.08 -3.12
C LEU A 23 -17.41 1.47 -4.27
N ASP A 24 -16.88 1.99 -5.36
CA ASP A 24 -17.67 2.30 -6.55
C ASP A 24 -18.00 1.00 -7.29
N PRO A 25 -19.29 0.64 -7.43
CA PRO A 25 -19.69 -0.64 -8.02
C PRO A 25 -19.33 -0.78 -9.50
N GLU A 26 -18.99 0.31 -10.17
CA GLU A 26 -18.55 0.29 -11.57
C GLU A 26 -17.03 0.10 -11.71
N ILE A 27 -16.27 0.11 -10.61
CA ILE A 27 -14.82 0.02 -10.61
C ILE A 27 -14.39 -1.33 -10.03
N SER A 28 -13.75 -2.14 -10.85
CA SER A 28 -13.19 -3.44 -10.45
C SER A 28 -11.71 -3.39 -10.07
N GLU A 29 -10.99 -2.38 -10.56
CA GLU A 29 -9.58 -2.21 -10.26
C GLU A 29 -9.27 -0.74 -9.94
N VAL A 30 -8.48 -0.53 -8.90
CA VAL A 30 -8.00 0.80 -8.49
C VAL A 30 -6.47 0.81 -8.54
N GLU A 31 -5.92 1.71 -9.34
CA GLU A 31 -4.48 1.98 -9.44
C GLU A 31 -4.13 3.25 -8.68
N VAL A 32 -3.19 3.17 -7.77
CA VAL A 32 -2.62 4.32 -7.05
C VAL A 32 -1.16 4.47 -7.44
N ASN A 33 -0.83 5.56 -8.13
CA ASN A 33 0.55 5.95 -8.36
C ASN A 33 0.94 6.98 -7.31
N TYR A 34 1.92 6.64 -6.47
CA TYR A 34 2.42 7.56 -5.46
C TYR A 34 3.86 7.99 -5.75
N SER A 35 4.19 9.17 -5.31
CA SER A 35 5.52 9.76 -5.44
C SER A 35 5.80 10.72 -4.28
N ASN A 36 7.05 11.12 -4.14
CA ASN A 36 7.48 12.06 -3.12
C ASN A 36 7.04 11.66 -1.69
N LEU A 37 7.00 10.35 -1.43
CA LEU A 37 6.71 9.83 -0.10
C LEU A 37 7.95 9.98 0.77
N ILE A 38 7.89 10.87 1.74
CA ILE A 38 8.98 11.20 2.67
C ILE A 38 8.44 11.07 4.10
N CYS A 39 9.24 10.48 4.97
CA CYS A 39 8.93 10.33 6.39
C CYS A 39 9.87 11.17 7.27
N SER A 40 9.40 11.55 8.44
CA SER A 40 10.17 12.34 9.42
C SER A 40 11.26 11.53 10.13
N ALA A 41 11.17 10.20 10.08
CA ALA A 41 12.16 9.28 10.66
C ALA A 41 12.52 8.20 9.65
N SER A 42 13.70 7.61 9.80
CA SER A 42 14.08 6.41 9.05
C SER A 42 13.19 5.25 9.49
N ALA A 43 12.37 4.75 8.58
CA ALA A 43 11.35 3.75 8.88
C ALA A 43 11.06 2.89 7.66
N SER A 44 10.58 1.69 7.87
CA SER A 44 9.88 0.98 6.80
C SER A 44 8.50 1.60 6.62
N VAL A 45 8.03 1.69 5.39
CA VAL A 45 6.67 2.12 5.11
C VAL A 45 5.83 0.89 4.78
N GLY A 46 4.79 0.68 5.55
CA GLY A 46 3.86 -0.43 5.36
C GLY A 46 2.67 -0.04 4.49
N LEU A 47 2.09 -1.04 3.84
CA LEU A 47 0.82 -0.96 3.15
C LEU A 47 -0.18 -1.89 3.83
N ARG A 48 -1.37 -1.39 4.15
CA ARG A 48 -2.46 -2.17 4.74
C ARG A 48 -3.78 -1.92 4.02
N PRO A 49 -4.56 -2.96 3.78
CA PRO A 49 -5.92 -2.79 3.32
C PRO A 49 -6.80 -2.16 4.40
N LEU A 50 -7.78 -1.37 3.97
CA LEU A 50 -8.86 -0.87 4.78
C LEU A 50 -10.11 -1.72 4.52
N LYS A 51 -10.89 -2.00 5.56
CA LYS A 51 -12.22 -2.59 5.45
C LYS A 51 -13.18 -1.80 6.33
N ASN A 52 -14.33 -1.44 5.77
CA ASN A 52 -15.28 -0.55 6.44
C ASN A 52 -14.63 0.75 6.93
N GLY A 53 -13.67 1.29 6.16
CA GLY A 53 -12.94 2.51 6.49
C GLY A 53 -11.88 2.38 7.59
N ALA A 54 -11.70 1.20 8.17
CA ALA A 54 -10.71 0.95 9.21
C ALA A 54 -9.55 0.08 8.71
N VAL A 55 -8.34 0.35 9.21
CA VAL A 55 -7.18 -0.53 9.00
C VAL A 55 -7.46 -1.88 9.64
N ILE A 56 -7.23 -2.95 8.89
CA ILE A 56 -7.40 -4.30 9.43
C ILE A 56 -6.36 -4.53 10.52
N ALA A 57 -6.84 -4.72 11.74
CA ALA A 57 -6.00 -4.93 12.92
C ALA A 57 -5.62 -6.39 13.16
N SER A 58 -6.32 -7.34 12.55
CA SER A 58 -6.15 -8.78 12.76
C SER A 58 -5.35 -9.41 11.60
N PRO A 59 -4.63 -10.52 11.81
CA PRO A 59 -3.94 -11.25 10.76
C PRO A 59 -4.95 -11.88 9.79
N SER A 60 -5.38 -11.10 8.83
CA SER A 60 -6.40 -11.49 7.86
C SER A 60 -5.96 -11.40 6.41
N TYR A 61 -4.68 -11.33 6.17
CA TYR A 61 -4.12 -11.29 4.82
C TYR A 61 -2.74 -11.94 4.77
N THR A 62 -2.40 -12.55 3.66
CA THR A 62 -1.06 -13.07 3.38
C THR A 62 -0.29 -12.07 2.53
N ILE A 63 0.97 -11.90 2.82
CA ILE A 63 1.87 -11.02 2.06
C ILE A 63 2.95 -11.86 1.43
N GLU A 64 3.13 -11.71 0.14
CA GLU A 64 4.29 -12.20 -0.58
C GLU A 64 5.10 -11.00 -1.08
N ALA A 65 6.36 -10.93 -0.74
CA ALA A 65 7.20 -9.81 -1.11
C ALA A 65 8.59 -10.26 -1.58
N THR A 66 9.09 -9.59 -2.60
CA THR A 66 10.47 -9.69 -3.07
C THR A 66 11.08 -8.31 -3.16
N GLY A 67 12.39 -8.21 -3.03
CA GLY A 67 13.04 -6.91 -3.15
C GLY A 67 14.51 -7.01 -3.53
N THR A 68 15.03 -5.90 -4.00
CA THR A 68 16.46 -5.68 -4.21
C THR A 68 16.89 -4.45 -3.43
N ALA A 69 18.03 -4.52 -2.79
CA ALA A 69 18.68 -3.37 -2.19
C ALA A 69 20.11 -3.30 -2.77
N GLY A 70 20.35 -2.28 -3.58
CA GLY A 70 21.58 -2.20 -4.36
C GLY A 70 21.70 -3.38 -5.35
N THR A 71 22.79 -4.13 -5.28
CA THR A 71 23.03 -5.33 -6.12
C THR A 71 22.54 -6.62 -5.47
N THR A 72 22.02 -6.58 -4.26
CA THR A 72 21.61 -7.77 -3.51
C THR A 72 20.13 -8.05 -3.75
N THR A 73 19.82 -9.20 -4.33
CA THR A 73 18.45 -9.68 -4.46
C THR A 73 17.99 -10.25 -3.12
N ALA A 74 16.93 -9.70 -2.54
CA ALA A 74 16.32 -10.28 -1.37
C ALA A 74 15.57 -11.56 -1.72
N THR A 75 15.69 -12.57 -0.89
CA THR A 75 14.92 -13.82 -1.02
C THR A 75 13.42 -13.50 -0.90
N PRO A 76 12.57 -14.15 -1.71
CA PRO A 76 11.12 -14.04 -1.54
C PRO A 76 10.74 -14.44 -0.11
N THR A 77 9.97 -13.60 0.55
CA THR A 77 9.40 -13.92 1.86
C THR A 77 7.90 -13.98 1.74
N SER A 78 7.33 -15.12 2.10
CA SER A 78 5.90 -15.26 2.35
C SER A 78 5.68 -15.18 3.86
N THR A 79 4.87 -14.23 4.29
CA THR A 79 4.50 -14.10 5.69
C THR A 79 2.99 -14.07 5.80
N THR A 80 2.46 -14.99 6.62
CA THR A 80 1.09 -14.87 7.09
C THR A 80 0.99 -13.61 7.93
N ALA A 81 0.05 -12.76 7.60
CA ALA A 81 -0.01 -11.41 8.08
C ALA A 81 0.04 -11.29 9.57
N SER A 82 0.94 -10.49 9.97
CA SER A 82 0.96 -9.99 11.31
C SER A 82 0.22 -8.65 11.39
N THR A 83 -0.29 -8.35 12.57
CA THR A 83 -0.67 -7.00 12.98
C THR A 83 0.52 -6.04 12.95
N ALA A 84 1.72 -6.57 12.72
CA ALA A 84 2.92 -5.77 12.67
C ALA A 84 2.90 -4.85 11.44
N SER A 85 3.22 -3.62 11.67
CA SER A 85 3.44 -2.57 10.67
C SER A 85 4.49 -2.93 9.61
N SER A 86 5.22 -4.00 9.81
CA SER A 86 6.30 -4.49 8.95
C SER A 86 5.85 -5.40 7.79
N GLY A 87 4.55 -5.71 7.69
CA GLY A 87 4.07 -6.70 6.73
C GLY A 87 4.47 -6.40 5.29
N ALA A 88 3.80 -5.51 4.63
CA ALA A 88 4.11 -5.11 3.26
C ALA A 88 4.98 -3.86 3.27
N GLY A 89 6.26 -4.00 3.61
CA GLY A 89 7.18 -2.87 3.53
C GLY A 89 7.34 -2.39 2.09
N LEU A 90 6.81 -1.21 1.76
CA LEU A 90 6.95 -0.63 0.43
C LEU A 90 8.43 -0.44 0.11
N VAL A 91 9.17 0.25 0.92
CA VAL A 91 10.64 0.29 0.92
C VAL A 91 11.11 0.75 2.30
N SER A 92 12.31 0.36 2.71
CA SER A 92 12.94 0.94 3.90
C SER A 92 13.46 2.34 3.58
N THR A 93 13.07 3.33 4.36
CA THR A 93 13.42 4.72 4.11
C THR A 93 14.66 5.16 4.88
N SER A 94 15.48 5.95 4.23
CA SER A 94 16.19 7.02 4.93
C SER A 94 15.31 8.28 4.91
N THR A 95 15.39 9.12 5.92
CA THR A 95 14.63 10.39 6.03
C THR A 95 14.82 11.35 4.86
N ALA A 96 15.82 11.13 4.00
CA ALA A 96 16.21 12.06 2.97
C ALA A 96 15.84 11.64 1.53
N ALA A 97 15.42 10.41 1.31
CA ALA A 97 15.14 9.91 -0.02
C ALA A 97 13.65 9.72 -0.25
N ALA A 98 13.11 10.45 -1.20
CA ALA A 98 11.74 10.27 -1.64
C ALA A 98 11.52 8.87 -2.22
N GLN A 99 10.39 8.28 -1.92
CA GLN A 99 9.93 7.02 -2.49
C GLN A 99 8.83 7.27 -3.52
N TRP A 100 8.72 6.35 -4.45
CA TRP A 100 7.65 6.33 -5.45
C TRP A 100 7.27 4.89 -5.77
N GLY A 101 6.11 4.70 -6.33
CA GLY A 101 5.65 3.36 -6.72
C GLY A 101 4.23 3.34 -7.21
N VAL A 102 3.73 2.13 -7.36
CA VAL A 102 2.38 1.84 -7.80
C VAL A 102 1.74 0.78 -6.89
N ILE A 103 0.45 0.94 -6.67
CA ILE A 103 -0.39 -0.01 -5.94
C ILE A 103 -1.61 -0.29 -6.80
N ASN A 104 -1.88 -1.56 -7.10
CA ASN A 104 -3.02 -2.02 -7.89
C ASN A 104 -3.90 -2.91 -7.01
N ALA A 105 -5.06 -2.41 -6.63
CA ALA A 105 -6.08 -3.20 -5.97
C ALA A 105 -7.03 -3.77 -7.03
N ARG A 106 -7.15 -5.10 -7.07
CA ARG A 106 -7.98 -5.83 -8.04
C ARG A 106 -9.12 -6.53 -7.35
N ASP A 107 -10.19 -6.76 -8.12
CA ASP A 107 -11.38 -7.45 -7.64
C ASP A 107 -11.94 -6.82 -6.34
N THR A 108 -11.86 -5.50 -6.26
CA THR A 108 -12.26 -4.73 -5.08
C THR A 108 -13.74 -4.93 -4.72
N GLN A 109 -14.56 -5.30 -5.71
CA GLN A 109 -15.98 -5.57 -5.54
C GLN A 109 -16.29 -7.02 -5.12
N SER A 110 -15.30 -7.91 -5.12
CA SER A 110 -15.52 -9.29 -4.74
C SER A 110 -15.80 -9.43 -3.25
N SER A 111 -16.88 -10.12 -2.91
CA SER A 111 -17.16 -10.57 -1.55
C SER A 111 -16.39 -11.84 -1.15
N VAL A 112 -15.69 -12.45 -2.10
CA VAL A 112 -14.85 -13.63 -1.88
C VAL A 112 -13.43 -13.18 -1.52
N PRO A 113 -12.97 -13.39 -0.28
CA PRO A 113 -11.68 -12.87 0.20
C PRO A 113 -10.49 -13.24 -0.68
N ALA A 114 -10.43 -14.48 -1.12
CA ALA A 114 -9.34 -14.98 -1.95
C ALA A 114 -9.23 -14.34 -3.34
N GLN A 115 -10.23 -13.59 -3.76
CA GLN A 115 -10.23 -12.85 -5.03
C GLN A 115 -9.75 -11.41 -4.86
N GLN A 116 -9.82 -10.87 -3.65
CA GLN A 116 -9.36 -9.51 -3.39
C GLN A 116 -7.83 -9.50 -3.28
N ARG A 117 -7.20 -8.77 -4.17
CA ARG A 117 -5.75 -8.76 -4.31
C ARG A 117 -5.22 -7.33 -4.43
N ILE A 118 -4.14 -7.05 -3.71
CA ILE A 118 -3.42 -5.78 -3.81
C ILE A 118 -1.99 -6.08 -4.20
N ASP A 119 -1.64 -5.78 -5.44
CA ASP A 119 -0.27 -5.81 -5.93
C ASP A 119 0.39 -4.45 -5.68
N TRP A 120 1.64 -4.44 -5.33
CA TRP A 120 2.36 -3.20 -5.10
C TRP A 120 3.81 -3.29 -5.54
N GLU A 121 4.34 -2.17 -5.97
CA GLU A 121 5.76 -1.96 -6.20
C GLU A 121 6.18 -0.62 -5.59
N GLY A 122 7.21 -0.64 -4.76
CA GLY A 122 7.80 0.54 -4.17
C GLY A 122 9.27 0.66 -4.59
N ARG A 123 9.70 1.90 -4.83
CA ARG A 123 11.06 2.23 -5.26
C ARG A 123 11.63 3.38 -4.44
N GLN A 124 12.92 3.28 -4.19
CA GLN A 124 13.75 4.33 -3.62
C GLN A 124 15.12 4.25 -4.31
N ALA A 125 15.93 5.28 -4.25
CA ALA A 125 17.25 5.26 -4.89
C ALA A 125 18.04 3.98 -4.52
N GLY A 126 18.33 3.15 -5.52
CA GLY A 126 19.07 1.90 -5.36
C GLY A 126 18.30 0.71 -4.77
N ALA A 127 17.00 0.86 -4.50
CA ALA A 127 16.17 -0.25 -3.97
C ALA A 127 14.81 -0.32 -4.67
N THR A 128 14.35 -1.54 -4.91
CA THR A 128 13.00 -1.82 -5.39
C THR A 128 12.42 -2.95 -4.55
N ARG A 129 11.16 -2.80 -4.15
CA ARG A 129 10.37 -3.86 -3.53
C ARG A 129 9.05 -4.01 -4.24
N ARG A 130 8.57 -5.22 -4.33
CA ARG A 130 7.25 -5.55 -4.88
C ARG A 130 6.65 -6.71 -4.13
N GLY A 131 5.34 -6.78 -4.13
CA GLY A 131 4.65 -7.89 -3.50
C GLY A 131 3.16 -7.87 -3.77
N THR A 132 2.49 -8.82 -3.17
CA THR A 132 1.05 -8.99 -3.24
C THR A 132 0.50 -9.21 -1.85
N ILE A 133 -0.63 -8.61 -1.57
CA ILE A 133 -1.44 -8.86 -0.38
C ILE A 133 -2.69 -9.61 -0.84
N TYR A 134 -2.94 -10.76 -0.23
CA TYR A 134 -4.17 -11.54 -0.39
C TYR A 134 -5.00 -11.42 0.88
N ASP A 135 -6.27 -11.10 0.73
CA ASP A 135 -7.20 -11.16 1.85
C ASP A 135 -7.62 -12.62 2.10
N THR A 136 -7.46 -13.09 3.30
CA THR A 136 -7.69 -14.52 3.64
C THR A 136 -8.81 -14.76 4.64
N SER A 137 -9.40 -13.74 5.24
CA SER A 137 -10.19 -13.99 6.45
C SER A 137 -11.53 -13.30 6.58
N THR A 138 -11.92 -12.42 5.68
CA THR A 138 -13.17 -11.69 5.81
C THR A 138 -13.94 -11.64 4.49
N THR A 139 -15.25 -11.60 4.57
CA THR A 139 -16.15 -11.39 3.43
C THR A 139 -16.38 -9.91 3.11
N ALA A 140 -15.87 -9.00 3.94
CA ALA A 140 -16.02 -7.58 3.70
C ALA A 140 -15.08 -7.11 2.58
N GLN A 141 -15.61 -6.28 1.70
CA GLN A 141 -14.84 -5.67 0.62
C GLN A 141 -13.71 -4.78 1.14
N VAL A 142 -12.62 -4.73 0.39
CA VAL A 142 -11.57 -3.73 0.62
C VAL A 142 -12.14 -2.35 0.31
N SER A 143 -12.18 -1.49 1.30
CA SER A 143 -12.71 -0.12 1.20
C SER A 143 -11.65 0.94 0.95
N GLY A 144 -10.39 0.52 0.82
CA GLY A 144 -9.26 1.40 0.60
C GLY A 144 -7.93 0.78 1.02
N ILE A 145 -6.90 1.58 0.96
CA ILE A 145 -5.55 1.25 1.42
C ILE A 145 -5.02 2.32 2.36
N SER A 146 -4.17 1.93 3.28
CA SER A 146 -3.45 2.84 4.17
C SER A 146 -1.95 2.64 4.00
N ILE A 147 -1.25 3.73 3.72
CA ILE A 147 0.22 3.81 3.71
C ILE A 147 0.64 4.35 5.07
N LEU A 148 1.48 3.63 5.79
CA LEU A 148 1.87 3.99 7.14
C LEU A 148 3.34 3.68 7.41
N PRO A 149 4.10 4.62 8.01
CA PRO A 149 5.46 4.37 8.44
C PRO A 149 5.47 3.58 9.76
N THR A 150 6.52 2.77 9.96
CA THR A 150 6.72 2.04 11.23
C THR A 150 7.25 2.94 12.35
N ALA A 151 7.76 4.11 12.01
CA ALA A 151 8.19 5.14 12.95
C ALA A 151 8.07 6.52 12.30
N GLY A 152 7.88 7.55 13.13
CA GLY A 152 7.68 8.92 12.67
C GLY A 152 6.34 9.11 11.97
N THR A 153 6.30 10.09 11.08
CA THR A 153 5.12 10.52 10.33
C THR A 153 5.47 10.73 8.86
N ILE A 154 4.48 10.66 7.99
CA ILE A 154 4.61 11.07 6.59
C ILE A 154 4.64 12.59 6.55
N THR A 155 5.71 13.17 6.04
CA THR A 155 5.89 14.62 5.89
C THR A 155 5.54 15.11 4.50
N SER A 156 5.60 14.25 3.51
CA SER A 156 5.21 14.54 2.13
C SER A 156 4.74 13.28 1.43
N ILE A 157 3.70 13.41 0.63
CA ILE A 157 3.25 12.39 -0.33
C ILE A 157 2.45 13.06 -1.44
N SER A 158 2.65 12.60 -2.66
CA SER A 158 1.80 12.91 -3.80
C SER A 158 1.28 11.61 -4.40
N TYR A 159 0.00 11.55 -4.72
CA TYR A 159 -0.56 10.37 -5.39
C TYR A 159 -1.67 10.73 -6.37
N THR A 160 -1.85 9.87 -7.35
CA THR A 160 -3.00 9.89 -8.26
C THR A 160 -3.72 8.55 -8.19
N VAL A 161 -5.03 8.60 -8.20
CA VAL A 161 -5.90 7.42 -8.19
C VAL A 161 -6.62 7.31 -9.53
N LYS A 162 -6.59 6.13 -10.12
CA LYS A 162 -7.31 5.79 -11.35
C LYS A 162 -8.18 4.57 -11.08
N GLY A 163 -9.41 4.62 -11.58
CA GLY A 163 -10.32 3.49 -11.55
C GLY A 163 -10.50 2.89 -12.94
N TYR A 164 -10.57 1.57 -13.00
CA TYR A 164 -10.83 0.81 -14.20
C TYR A 164 -12.14 0.05 -14.03
N ARG A 165 -13.02 0.17 -15.03
CA ARG A 165 -14.29 -0.54 -15.06
C ARG A 165 -14.07 -1.98 -15.53
N SER A 166 -14.89 -2.89 -15.01
CA SER A 166 -14.99 -4.27 -15.50
C SER A 166 -15.66 -4.35 -16.86
#